data_271ef1060483c63ddeb7163a95a9677c
#
_entry.id   271ef1060483c63ddeb7163a95a9677c
#
_cell.length_a   1.000
_cell.length_b   1.000
_cell.length_c   1.000
_cell.angle_alpha   90.00
_cell.angle_beta   90.00
_cell.angle_gamma   90.00
#
_symmetry.space_group_name_H-M   'P 1'
#
loop_
_entity.id
_entity.type
_entity.pdbx_description
1 polymer ?
#
loop_
_entity_poly.entity_id
_entity_poly.type
_entity_poly.pdbx_seq_one_letter_code
_entity_poly.pdbx_strand_id
1 'polypeptide(L)'
;MIEIVKSSTFDTWLRGLRDRQAKARIEVRIRRLWVENPGQRRTLKGGICEMKIDYGPGYRVYYTYRNLSLVLLLCGGNKSTQDQDIKLAQHIVKQWED
;
A
#
# COMPACT_ATOMS: atom_id res chain seq x y z
N MET A 1 -13.96 -10.90 5.81
CA MET A 1 -12.55 -10.68 5.53
C MET A 1 -12.40 -10.06 4.16
N ILE A 2 -11.38 -9.21 4.02
CA ILE A 2 -11.15 -8.49 2.79
C ILE A 2 -10.17 -9.27 1.92
N GLU A 3 -10.51 -9.43 0.65
CA GLU A 3 -9.56 -9.96 -0.32
C GLU A 3 -8.53 -8.89 -0.67
N ILE A 4 -7.26 -9.26 -0.72
CA ILE A 4 -6.17 -8.32 -1.01
C ILE A 4 -5.47 -8.77 -2.28
N VAL A 5 -5.47 -7.87 -3.27
CA VAL A 5 -4.79 -8.10 -4.54
C VAL A 5 -3.60 -7.16 -4.62
N LYS A 6 -2.46 -7.66 -5.07
CA LYS A 6 -1.25 -6.86 -5.24
C LYS A 6 -1.06 -6.52 -6.71
N SER A 7 -0.84 -5.23 -6.99
CA SER A 7 -0.40 -4.86 -8.34
C SER A 7 1.01 -5.41 -8.58
N SER A 8 1.39 -5.53 -9.84
CA SER A 8 2.76 -5.95 -10.18
C SER A 8 3.78 -4.94 -9.65
N THR A 9 3.44 -3.67 -9.67
CA THR A 9 4.30 -2.61 -9.14
C THR A 9 4.54 -2.79 -7.65
N PHE A 10 3.47 -3.04 -6.88
CA PHE A 10 3.60 -3.26 -5.44
C PHE A 10 4.41 -4.52 -5.14
N ASP A 11 4.12 -5.59 -5.84
CA ASP A 11 4.78 -6.88 -5.62
C ASP A 11 6.29 -6.77 -5.89
N THR A 12 6.67 -6.10 -6.98
CA THR A 12 8.08 -5.87 -7.32
C THR A 12 8.77 -5.04 -6.24
N TRP A 13 8.12 -3.99 -5.77
CA TRP A 13 8.67 -3.14 -4.72
C TRP A 13 8.93 -3.94 -3.44
N LEU A 14 7.92 -4.69 -3.00
CA LEU A 14 8.02 -5.45 -1.75
C LEU A 14 9.12 -6.51 -1.83
N ARG A 15 9.20 -7.23 -2.94
CA ARG A 15 10.24 -8.25 -3.12
C ARG A 15 11.64 -7.64 -3.16
N GLY A 16 11.75 -6.42 -3.66
CA GLY A 16 13.03 -5.73 -3.78
C GLY A 16 13.58 -5.14 -2.49
N LEU A 17 12.78 -5.12 -1.43
CA LEU A 17 13.24 -4.58 -0.15
C LEU A 17 14.29 -5.49 0.45
N ARG A 18 15.45 -4.91 0.79
CA ARG A 18 16.57 -5.66 1.36
C ARG A 18 16.44 -5.85 2.86
N ASP A 19 15.79 -4.89 3.53
CA ASP A 19 15.62 -4.94 4.98
C ASP A 19 14.51 -5.92 5.33
N ARG A 20 14.88 -7.05 5.89
CA ARG A 20 13.94 -8.11 6.24
C ARG A 20 12.94 -7.68 7.31
N GLN A 21 13.38 -6.85 8.27
CA GLN A 21 12.48 -6.36 9.31
C GLN A 21 11.45 -5.41 8.72
N ALA A 22 11.86 -4.56 7.79
CA ALA A 22 10.93 -3.67 7.11
C ALA A 22 9.88 -4.48 6.37
N LYS A 23 10.30 -5.49 5.61
CA LYS A 23 9.38 -6.35 4.89
C LYS A 23 8.38 -7.03 5.83
N ALA A 24 8.87 -7.56 6.94
CA ALA A 24 8.02 -8.24 7.92
C ALA A 24 6.99 -7.27 8.53
N ARG A 25 7.41 -6.06 8.85
CA ARG A 25 6.50 -5.04 9.40
C ARG A 25 5.43 -4.62 8.40
N ILE A 26 5.81 -4.50 7.14
CA ILE A 26 4.86 -4.18 6.07
C ILE A 26 3.84 -5.32 5.92
N GLU A 27 4.31 -6.55 5.91
CA GLU A 27 3.44 -7.71 5.77
C GLU A 27 2.46 -7.84 6.95
N VAL A 28 2.90 -7.51 8.17
CA VAL A 28 2.01 -7.50 9.34
C VAL A 28 0.89 -6.48 9.15
N ARG A 29 1.21 -5.28 8.64
CA ARG A 29 0.21 -4.24 8.43
C ARG A 29 -0.77 -4.62 7.33
N ILE A 30 -0.30 -5.29 6.29
CA ILE A 30 -1.17 -5.81 5.23
C ILE A 30 -2.11 -6.87 5.80
N ARG A 31 -1.60 -7.73 6.68
CA ARG A 31 -2.42 -8.75 7.33
C ARG A 31 -3.51 -8.13 8.21
N ARG A 32 -3.21 -7.04 8.89
CA ARG A 32 -4.22 -6.29 9.66
C ARG A 32 -5.31 -5.75 8.75
N LEU A 33 -4.94 -5.31 7.57
CA LEU A 33 -5.90 -4.85 6.58
C LEU A 33 -6.86 -5.98 6.18
N TRP A 34 -6.33 -7.19 6.01
CA TRP A 34 -7.13 -8.37 5.67
C TRP A 34 -8.19 -8.66 6.73
N VAL A 35 -7.90 -8.43 8.00
CA VAL A 35 -8.89 -8.61 9.10
C VAL A 35 -9.65 -7.31 9.40
N GLU A 36 -9.61 -6.35 8.51
CA GLU A 36 -10.34 -5.08 8.61
C GLU A 36 -9.89 -4.21 9.80
N ASN A 37 -8.61 -4.28 10.14
CA ASN A 37 -8.01 -3.46 11.17
C ASN A 37 -6.72 -2.86 10.64
N PRO A 38 -6.81 -1.85 9.73
CA PRO A 38 -5.64 -1.34 9.01
C PRO A 38 -4.64 -0.60 9.90
N GLY A 39 -5.06 -0.20 11.10
CA GLY A 39 -4.20 0.62 11.94
C GLY A 39 -4.17 2.06 11.45
N GLN A 40 -3.05 2.73 11.63
CA GLN A 40 -2.89 4.14 11.27
C GLN A 40 -2.88 4.31 9.75
N ARG A 41 -3.83 5.11 9.25
CA ARG A 41 -3.95 5.37 7.81
C ARG A 41 -4.43 6.78 7.54
N ARG A 42 -4.23 7.23 6.30
CA ARG A 42 -4.68 8.53 5.82
C ARG A 42 -5.34 8.35 4.46
N THR A 43 -6.45 9.05 4.23
CA THR A 43 -7.14 9.05 2.95
C THR A 43 -6.63 10.20 2.09
N LEU A 44 -6.31 9.91 0.83
CA LEU A 44 -5.80 10.88 -0.14
C LEU A 44 -6.82 11.06 -1.28
N LYS A 45 -6.54 11.99 -2.18
CA LYS A 45 -7.38 12.23 -3.34
C LYS A 45 -7.42 10.98 -4.24
N GLY A 46 -8.55 10.78 -4.91
CA GLY A 46 -8.71 9.68 -5.86
C GLY A 46 -9.05 8.35 -5.21
N GLY A 47 -9.52 8.36 -3.97
CA GLY A 47 -9.89 7.13 -3.28
C GLY A 47 -8.71 6.29 -2.81
N ILE A 48 -7.54 6.90 -2.71
CA ILE A 48 -6.32 6.22 -2.31
C ILE A 48 -6.13 6.36 -0.81
N CYS A 49 -5.73 5.26 -0.16
CA CYS A 49 -5.37 5.26 1.25
C CYS A 49 -3.85 5.09 1.37
N GLU A 50 -3.28 5.76 2.35
CA GLU A 50 -1.86 5.65 2.68
C GLU A 50 -1.72 5.03 4.06
N MET A 51 -0.95 3.98 4.14
CA MET A 51 -0.61 3.30 5.38
C MET A 51 0.86 3.57 5.67
N LYS A 52 1.14 4.16 6.84
CA LYS A 52 2.51 4.50 7.22
C LYS A 52 3.06 3.43 8.16
N ILE A 53 4.27 2.98 7.87
CA ILE A 53 4.99 2.05 8.73
C ILE A 53 6.15 2.83 9.37
N ASP A 54 6.06 3.06 10.68
CA ASP A 54 7.04 3.82 11.44
C ASP A 54 8.28 2.96 11.74
N TYR A 55 9.09 2.80 10.72
CA TYR A 55 10.31 2.00 10.81
C TYR A 55 11.27 2.46 9.72
N GLY A 56 12.56 2.58 10.06
CA GLY A 56 13.60 2.96 9.10
C GLY A 56 13.30 4.29 8.42
N PRO A 57 13.35 4.37 7.11
CA PRO A 57 13.12 5.63 6.38
C PRO A 57 11.66 6.06 6.34
N GLY A 58 10.77 5.39 7.07
CA GLY A 58 9.35 5.71 7.05
C GLY A 58 8.66 5.15 5.82
N TYR A 59 8.45 3.84 5.80
CA TYR A 59 7.82 3.18 4.66
C TYR A 59 6.33 3.52 4.57
N ARG A 60 5.82 3.52 3.36
CA ARG A 60 4.41 3.77 3.10
C ARG A 60 3.88 2.80 2.06
N VAL A 61 2.64 2.37 2.26
CA VAL A 61 1.92 1.50 1.32
C VAL A 61 0.67 2.23 0.88
N TYR A 62 0.44 2.30 -0.42
CA TYR A 62 -0.71 2.97 -1.02
C TYR A 62 -1.65 1.91 -1.56
N TYR A 63 -2.94 2.03 -1.18
CA TYR A 63 -3.94 1.05 -1.55
C TYR A 63 -5.28 1.73 -1.78
N THR A 64 -6.20 1.00 -2.37
CA THR A 64 -7.56 1.49 -2.59
C THR A 64 -8.57 0.36 -2.39
N TYR A 65 -9.77 0.73 -1.95
CA TYR A 65 -10.88 -0.21 -1.88
C TYR A 65 -11.60 -0.23 -3.23
N ARG A 66 -11.72 -1.42 -3.83
CA ARG A 66 -12.51 -1.58 -5.05
C ARG A 66 -13.98 -1.78 -4.72
N ASN A 67 -14.26 -2.42 -3.59
CA ASN A 67 -15.59 -2.57 -3.00
C ASN A 67 -15.41 -2.91 -1.52
N LEU A 68 -16.50 -3.26 -0.84
CA LEU A 68 -16.43 -3.54 0.60
C LEU A 68 -15.57 -4.75 0.94
N SER A 69 -15.27 -5.61 -0.02
CA SER A 69 -14.58 -6.87 0.22
C SER A 69 -13.24 -6.99 -0.50
N LEU A 70 -12.83 -5.96 -1.25
CA LEU A 70 -11.63 -6.06 -2.10
C LEU A 70 -10.76 -4.83 -1.95
N VAL A 71 -9.48 -5.04 -1.64
CA VAL A 71 -8.46 -4.01 -1.59
C VAL A 71 -7.39 -4.31 -2.63
N LEU A 72 -6.97 -3.28 -3.33
CA LEU A 72 -5.87 -3.35 -4.28
C LEU A 72 -4.67 -2.59 -3.70
N LEU A 73 -3.55 -3.28 -3.50
CA LEU A 73 -2.28 -2.67 -3.10
C LEU A 73 -1.61 -2.11 -4.35
N LEU A 74 -1.42 -0.81 -4.39
CA LEU A 74 -1.01 -0.09 -5.60
C LEU A 74 0.49 0.01 -5.76
N CYS A 75 1.14 0.59 -4.76
CA CYS A 75 2.59 0.74 -4.75
C CYS A 75 3.05 1.03 -3.33
N GLY A 76 4.35 1.06 -3.14
CA GLY A 76 4.96 1.39 -1.87
C GLY A 76 6.19 2.24 -2.07
N GLY A 77 6.67 2.81 -1.00
CA GLY A 77 7.86 3.64 -1.01
C GLY A 77 8.21 4.08 0.40
N ASN A 78 8.91 5.19 0.49
CA ASN A 78 9.29 5.75 1.78
C ASN A 78 9.01 7.26 1.79
N LYS A 79 9.41 7.91 2.90
CA LYS A 79 9.15 9.34 3.07
C LYS A 79 9.77 10.18 1.95
N SER A 80 10.96 9.80 1.48
CA SER A 80 11.68 10.60 0.48
C SER A 80 11.05 10.50 -0.92
N THR A 81 10.27 9.46 -1.21
CA THR A 81 9.64 9.26 -2.52
C THR A 81 8.13 9.47 -2.48
N GLN A 82 7.61 10.00 -1.39
CA GLN A 82 6.18 10.07 -1.12
C GLN A 82 5.39 10.74 -2.25
N ASP A 83 5.82 11.91 -2.71
CA ASP A 83 5.07 12.65 -3.73
C ASP A 83 5.00 11.90 -5.05
N GLN A 84 6.11 11.30 -5.47
CA GLN A 84 6.14 10.49 -6.68
C GLN A 84 5.27 9.24 -6.54
N ASP A 85 5.31 8.61 -5.38
CA ASP A 85 4.56 7.38 -5.14
C ASP A 85 3.06 7.62 -5.12
N ILE A 86 2.62 8.76 -4.59
CA ILE A 86 1.20 9.13 -4.61
C ILE A 86 0.73 9.31 -6.05
N LYS A 87 1.52 9.98 -6.89
CA LYS A 87 1.18 10.15 -8.31
C LYS A 87 1.12 8.81 -9.03
N LEU A 88 2.07 7.92 -8.73
CA LEU A 88 2.09 6.58 -9.29
C LEU A 88 0.85 5.79 -8.88
N ALA A 89 0.47 5.87 -7.60
CA ALA A 89 -0.73 5.21 -7.11
C ALA A 89 -1.97 5.69 -7.84
N GLN A 90 -2.10 6.99 -8.05
CA GLN A 90 -3.22 7.58 -8.79
C GLN A 90 -3.26 7.09 -10.23
N HIS A 91 -2.10 6.94 -10.85
CA HIS A 91 -1.99 6.42 -12.22
C HIS A 91 -2.42 4.94 -12.28
N ILE A 92 -1.97 4.13 -11.33
CA ILE A 92 -2.31 2.70 -11.28
C ILE A 92 -3.81 2.50 -11.08
N VAL A 93 -4.43 3.29 -10.22
CA VAL A 93 -5.88 3.21 -9.99
C VAL A 93 -6.64 3.39 -11.29
N LYS A 94 -6.23 4.35 -12.11
CA LYS A 94 -6.90 4.61 -13.39
C LYS A 94 -6.77 3.44 -14.35
N GLN A 95 -5.63 2.76 -14.32
CA GLN A 95 -5.40 1.61 -15.21
C GLN A 95 -6.17 0.37 -14.78
N TRP A 96 -6.58 0.30 -13.51
CA TRP A 96 -7.31 -0.84 -12.96
C TRP A 96 -8.83 -0.65 -13.03
N GLU A 97 -9.28 0.31 -13.79
CA GLU A 97 -10.72 0.47 -14.02
C GLU A 97 -11.23 -0.67 -14.89
N ASP A 98 -12.34 -1.22 -14.48
CA ASP A 98 -13.02 -2.30 -15.21
C ASP A 98 -13.81 -1.76 -16.38
#